data_56912f6bffc2c986e3130a52774cb846
#
_entry.id   56912f6bffc2c986e3130a52774cb846
#
_cell.length_a   1.000
_cell.length_b   1.000
_cell.length_c   1.000
_cell.angle_alpha   90.00
_cell.angle_beta   90.00
_cell.angle_gamma   90.00
#
_symmetry.space_group_name_H-M   'P 1'
#
loop_
_entity.id
_entity.type
_entity.pdbx_description
1 polymer ?
#
loop_
_entity_poly.entity_id
_entity_poly.type
_entity_poly.pdbx_seq_one_letter_code
_entity_poly.pdbx_strand_id
1 'polypeptide(L)'
;MYDGPIIDMHAHIYPPKIAQKAMHSIEAFYGIDAVEKTDGTPETLLELGKKINVVKFLVHSTATKVEQVGHINDFIAGQIVAHPEFVGFGTLHFDMTEQEVVTEVARAKSIGIRGIKLHPDCQHFSIDDPKMDKIYAACSDYDLPILMHTGDDRYDNSRPYKMAAVARRFPKGRFIAAHFGGYSNWEYVDCYEGTQNVWFDTSSTLFKIKSGEPERLIKKFGAERFFFGTDYPLFGSEPELGRFRKLALDDATQQKILYQNAVDFLKLNL
;
A
#
# COMPACT_ATOMS: atom_id res chain seq x y z
N MET A 1 8.94 -10.52 22.30
CA MET A 1 7.98 -10.25 21.21
C MET A 1 7.40 -8.85 21.44
N TYR A 2 7.48 -7.98 20.45
CA TYR A 2 6.95 -6.61 20.57
C TYR A 2 5.43 -6.63 20.76
N ASP A 3 4.93 -5.89 21.75
CA ASP A 3 3.51 -5.78 22.13
C ASP A 3 3.00 -4.33 22.19
N GLY A 4 3.80 -3.39 21.70
CA GLY A 4 3.47 -1.98 21.61
C GLY A 4 2.45 -1.64 20.52
N PRO A 5 2.26 -0.32 20.22
CA PRO A 5 1.34 0.14 19.19
C PRO A 5 1.76 -0.33 17.80
N ILE A 6 0.77 -0.51 16.91
CA ILE A 6 0.96 -0.97 15.52
C ILE A 6 0.41 0.09 14.57
N ILE A 7 1.04 0.25 13.41
CA ILE A 7 0.52 1.02 12.27
C ILE A 7 0.35 0.05 11.10
N ASP A 8 -0.88 -0.03 10.58
CA ASP A 8 -1.20 -0.77 9.36
C ASP A 8 -1.02 0.13 8.13
N MET A 9 -0.03 -0.17 7.31
CA MET A 9 0.35 0.65 6.15
C MET A 9 -0.30 0.23 4.84
N HIS A 10 -1.30 -0.68 4.88
CA HIS A 10 -1.98 -1.14 3.67
C HIS A 10 -3.41 -1.64 3.97
N ALA A 11 -4.39 -0.76 3.83
CA ALA A 11 -5.79 -1.12 4.01
C ALA A 11 -6.70 -0.45 2.97
N HIS A 12 -7.46 -1.24 2.21
CA HIS A 12 -8.49 -0.71 1.30
C HIS A 12 -9.80 -0.48 2.06
N ILE A 13 -10.41 0.69 1.89
CA ILE A 13 -11.72 0.98 2.46
C ILE A 13 -12.69 1.47 1.39
N TYR A 14 -13.95 1.15 1.57
CA TYR A 14 -15.01 1.49 0.64
C TYR A 14 -16.22 2.10 1.36
N PRO A 15 -16.95 3.05 0.72
CA PRO A 15 -18.24 3.49 1.24
C PRO A 15 -19.18 2.30 1.45
N PRO A 16 -19.94 2.23 2.57
CA PRO A 16 -20.81 1.07 2.86
C PRO A 16 -21.74 0.67 1.71
N LYS A 17 -22.23 1.65 0.94
CA LYS A 17 -23.13 1.41 -0.21
C LYS A 17 -22.52 0.58 -1.34
N ILE A 18 -21.18 0.59 -1.48
CA ILE A 18 -20.49 -0.11 -2.56
C ILE A 18 -19.50 -1.17 -2.05
N ALA A 19 -19.28 -1.25 -0.75
CA ALA A 19 -18.26 -2.12 -0.14
C ALA A 19 -18.45 -3.59 -0.55
N GLN A 20 -19.65 -4.13 -0.45
CA GLN A 20 -19.94 -5.50 -0.88
C GLN A 20 -19.65 -5.73 -2.37
N LYS A 21 -20.00 -4.78 -3.25
CA LYS A 21 -19.72 -4.88 -4.69
C LYS A 21 -18.22 -4.81 -4.96
N ALA A 22 -17.50 -3.95 -4.24
CA ALA A 22 -16.04 -3.84 -4.34
C ALA A 22 -15.37 -5.16 -3.93
N MET A 23 -15.81 -5.77 -2.81
CA MET A 23 -15.34 -7.07 -2.36
C MET A 23 -15.50 -8.15 -3.44
N HIS A 24 -16.71 -8.33 -3.97
CA HIS A 24 -16.94 -9.30 -5.04
C HIS A 24 -16.06 -9.06 -6.28
N SER A 25 -15.80 -7.77 -6.62
CA SER A 25 -14.94 -7.44 -7.75
C SER A 25 -13.48 -7.84 -7.49
N ILE A 26 -12.99 -7.66 -6.25
CA ILE A 26 -11.63 -8.04 -5.85
C ILE A 26 -11.49 -9.57 -5.83
N GLU A 27 -12.44 -10.27 -5.21
CA GLU A 27 -12.49 -11.73 -5.18
C GLU A 27 -12.47 -12.32 -6.60
N ALA A 28 -13.32 -11.78 -7.48
CA ALA A 28 -13.36 -12.20 -8.88
C ALA A 28 -12.07 -11.90 -9.63
N PHE A 29 -11.42 -10.75 -9.35
CA PHE A 29 -10.16 -10.37 -9.98
C PHE A 29 -9.02 -11.33 -9.60
N TYR A 30 -8.92 -11.71 -8.33
CA TYR A 30 -7.88 -12.61 -7.84
C TYR A 30 -8.24 -14.10 -7.98
N GLY A 31 -9.52 -14.43 -8.23
CA GLY A 31 -10.01 -15.81 -8.26
C GLY A 31 -9.93 -16.49 -6.89
N ILE A 32 -10.09 -15.71 -5.82
CA ILE A 32 -10.04 -16.18 -4.43
C ILE A 32 -11.29 -15.73 -3.69
N ASP A 33 -11.77 -16.57 -2.77
CA ASP A 33 -12.72 -16.11 -1.75
C ASP A 33 -11.94 -15.33 -0.67
N ALA A 34 -12.51 -14.24 -0.16
CA ALA A 34 -11.90 -13.52 0.96
C ALA A 34 -11.61 -14.51 2.10
N VAL A 35 -10.35 -14.55 2.53
CA VAL A 35 -9.90 -15.49 3.56
C VAL A 35 -10.60 -15.25 4.89
N GLU A 36 -11.05 -14.01 5.10
CA GLU A 36 -11.87 -13.61 6.23
C GLU A 36 -13.08 -12.83 5.75
N LYS A 37 -14.23 -13.09 6.37
CA LYS A 37 -15.49 -12.39 6.06
C LYS A 37 -15.44 -10.97 6.62
N THR A 38 -14.72 -10.10 5.97
CA THR A 38 -14.77 -8.66 6.21
C THR A 38 -15.74 -8.01 5.22
N ASP A 39 -16.19 -6.81 5.51
CA ASP A 39 -17.15 -6.10 4.66
C ASP A 39 -16.54 -4.94 3.86
N GLY A 40 -15.26 -4.65 4.07
CA GLY A 40 -14.53 -3.59 3.38
C GLY A 40 -14.86 -2.18 3.87
N THR A 41 -15.60 -2.03 4.99
CA THR A 41 -15.96 -0.73 5.56
C THR A 41 -14.89 -0.17 6.50
N PRO A 42 -14.82 1.17 6.67
CA PRO A 42 -13.95 1.81 7.65
C PRO A 42 -14.21 1.33 9.09
N GLU A 43 -15.47 1.16 9.44
CA GLU A 43 -15.91 0.77 10.78
C GLU A 43 -15.37 -0.62 11.15
N THR A 44 -15.51 -1.59 10.25
CA THR A 44 -14.98 -2.96 10.47
C THR A 44 -13.45 -2.95 10.56
N LEU A 45 -12.77 -2.16 9.73
CA LEU A 45 -11.31 -2.01 9.83
C LEU A 45 -10.88 -1.52 11.21
N LEU A 46 -11.54 -0.49 11.75
CA LEU A 46 -11.24 0.04 13.08
C LEU A 46 -11.49 -0.98 14.19
N GLU A 47 -12.58 -1.75 14.10
CA GLU A 47 -12.90 -2.81 15.07
C GLU A 47 -11.85 -3.92 15.08
N LEU A 48 -11.43 -4.38 13.89
CA LEU A 48 -10.41 -5.42 13.76
C LEU A 48 -9.04 -4.94 14.28
N GLY A 49 -8.66 -3.71 13.96
CA GLY A 49 -7.38 -3.19 14.38
C GLY A 49 -7.28 -2.95 15.90
N LYS A 50 -8.38 -2.59 16.56
CA LYS A 50 -8.42 -2.45 18.03
C LYS A 50 -8.02 -3.73 18.75
N LYS A 51 -8.33 -4.90 18.19
CA LYS A 51 -8.00 -6.19 18.79
C LYS A 51 -6.49 -6.46 18.89
N ILE A 52 -5.71 -5.82 18.02
CA ILE A 52 -4.26 -6.00 17.95
C ILE A 52 -3.47 -4.71 18.21
N ASN A 53 -4.10 -3.70 18.82
CA ASN A 53 -3.49 -2.42 19.15
C ASN A 53 -3.00 -1.61 17.92
N VAL A 54 -3.73 -1.64 16.80
CA VAL A 54 -3.45 -0.73 15.69
C VAL A 54 -3.91 0.68 16.06
N VAL A 55 -2.98 1.62 16.05
CA VAL A 55 -3.23 3.04 16.41
C VAL A 55 -3.38 3.96 15.20
N LYS A 56 -2.86 3.53 14.03
CA LYS A 56 -3.04 4.24 12.75
C LYS A 56 -3.18 3.23 11.61
N PHE A 57 -3.94 3.63 10.60
CA PHE A 57 -4.12 2.89 9.35
C PHE A 57 -3.85 3.79 8.17
N LEU A 58 -3.00 3.36 7.24
CA LEU A 58 -2.93 3.95 5.92
C LEU A 58 -4.08 3.39 5.08
N VAL A 59 -5.07 4.23 4.82
CA VAL A 59 -6.29 3.83 4.10
C VAL A 59 -6.34 4.41 2.69
N HIS A 60 -6.86 3.62 1.76
CA HIS A 60 -6.95 4.00 0.34
C HIS A 60 -8.02 3.21 -0.40
N SER A 61 -8.28 3.63 -1.64
CA SER A 61 -8.98 2.89 -2.68
C SER A 61 -8.33 3.18 -4.03
N THR A 62 -8.69 2.42 -5.07
CA THR A 62 -8.10 2.57 -6.41
C THR A 62 -9.17 2.90 -7.43
N ALA A 63 -8.96 3.95 -8.24
CA ALA A 63 -9.84 4.32 -9.34
C ALA A 63 -9.55 3.44 -10.55
N THR A 64 -10.56 2.75 -11.08
CA THR A 64 -10.46 1.99 -12.33
C THR A 64 -10.90 2.79 -13.57
N LYS A 65 -11.32 4.05 -13.36
CA LYS A 65 -11.71 5.04 -14.39
C LYS A 65 -11.37 6.44 -13.91
N VAL A 66 -11.10 7.35 -14.85
CA VAL A 66 -10.73 8.74 -14.55
C VAL A 66 -11.82 9.44 -13.70
N GLU A 67 -13.10 9.24 -14.03
CA GLU A 67 -14.21 9.90 -13.35
C GLU A 67 -14.35 9.52 -11.86
N GLN A 68 -13.75 8.41 -11.46
CA GLN A 68 -13.79 7.96 -10.06
C GLN A 68 -12.75 8.67 -9.18
N VAL A 69 -11.70 9.24 -9.76
CA VAL A 69 -10.54 9.77 -9.01
C VAL A 69 -10.98 10.80 -7.97
N GLY A 70 -11.68 11.86 -8.39
CA GLY A 70 -12.15 12.90 -7.47
C GLY A 70 -13.06 12.37 -6.37
N HIS A 71 -14.02 11.50 -6.71
CA HIS A 71 -14.95 10.93 -5.74
C HIS A 71 -14.26 10.04 -4.70
N ILE A 72 -13.28 9.24 -5.12
CA ILE A 72 -12.51 8.39 -4.20
C ILE A 72 -11.66 9.26 -3.28
N ASN A 73 -10.97 10.27 -3.82
CA ASN A 73 -10.14 11.16 -3.02
C ASN A 73 -10.97 11.96 -2.01
N ASP A 74 -12.17 12.42 -2.38
CA ASP A 74 -13.11 13.08 -1.47
C ASP A 74 -13.61 12.15 -0.38
N PHE A 75 -13.92 10.88 -0.70
CA PHE A 75 -14.31 9.89 0.29
C PHE A 75 -13.16 9.64 1.29
N ILE A 76 -11.93 9.40 0.82
CA ILE A 76 -10.78 9.20 1.71
C ILE A 76 -10.54 10.44 2.58
N ALA A 77 -10.62 11.66 2.02
CA ALA A 77 -10.49 12.89 2.78
C ALA A 77 -11.57 13.02 3.88
N GLY A 78 -12.81 12.66 3.57
CA GLY A 78 -13.90 12.60 4.56
C GLY A 78 -13.61 11.60 5.68
N GLN A 79 -13.03 10.45 5.37
CA GLN A 79 -12.66 9.44 6.35
C GLN A 79 -11.52 9.90 7.27
N ILE A 80 -10.53 10.62 6.76
CA ILE A 80 -9.45 11.19 7.57
C ILE A 80 -9.99 12.20 8.60
N VAL A 81 -10.99 12.98 8.20
CA VAL A 81 -11.64 13.96 9.09
C VAL A 81 -12.48 13.27 10.17
N ALA A 82 -13.20 12.21 9.81
CA ALA A 82 -14.07 11.46 10.69
C ALA A 82 -13.31 10.59 11.71
N HIS A 83 -12.15 10.05 11.31
CA HIS A 83 -11.39 9.06 12.06
C HIS A 83 -9.93 9.49 12.18
N PRO A 84 -9.51 10.01 13.33
CA PRO A 84 -8.13 10.46 13.55
C PRO A 84 -7.10 9.30 13.46
N GLU A 85 -7.55 8.05 13.51
CA GLU A 85 -6.72 6.87 13.29
C GLU A 85 -6.28 6.72 11.83
N PHE A 86 -6.95 7.37 10.88
CA PHE A 86 -6.65 7.21 9.46
C PHE A 86 -5.61 8.20 8.93
N VAL A 87 -4.75 7.69 8.08
CA VAL A 87 -3.87 8.44 7.18
C VAL A 87 -4.29 8.08 5.76
N GLY A 88 -4.76 9.04 4.97
CA GLY A 88 -5.33 8.78 3.67
C GLY A 88 -4.30 8.85 2.54
N PHE A 89 -4.29 7.83 1.70
CA PHE A 89 -3.73 7.88 0.36
C PHE A 89 -4.87 7.96 -0.65
N GLY A 90 -4.76 8.92 -1.57
CA GLY A 90 -5.69 9.06 -2.69
C GLY A 90 -5.33 8.13 -3.84
N THR A 91 -5.93 8.37 -4.98
CA THR A 91 -5.63 7.64 -6.22
C THR A 91 -5.57 8.59 -7.41
N LEU A 92 -4.92 8.14 -8.49
CA LEU A 92 -4.89 8.78 -9.79
C LEU A 92 -5.16 7.73 -10.87
N HIS A 93 -5.35 8.16 -12.11
CA HIS A 93 -5.54 7.27 -13.24
C HIS A 93 -4.60 7.63 -14.39
N PHE A 94 -4.05 6.64 -15.07
CA PHE A 94 -3.03 6.86 -16.11
C PHE A 94 -3.57 7.57 -17.35
N ASP A 95 -4.88 7.51 -17.62
CA ASP A 95 -5.53 8.22 -18.74
C ASP A 95 -5.79 9.71 -18.47
N MET A 96 -5.55 10.21 -17.24
CA MET A 96 -5.61 11.64 -16.96
C MET A 96 -4.57 12.37 -17.79
N THR A 97 -4.88 13.57 -18.25
CA THR A 97 -3.90 14.48 -18.86
C THR A 97 -2.89 14.96 -17.82
N GLU A 98 -1.75 15.47 -18.24
CA GLU A 98 -0.74 16.03 -17.33
C GLU A 98 -1.32 17.15 -16.45
N GLN A 99 -2.12 18.04 -17.03
CA GLN A 99 -2.77 19.14 -16.30
C GLN A 99 -3.76 18.62 -15.24
N GLU A 100 -4.55 17.60 -15.57
CA GLU A 100 -5.46 16.96 -14.61
C GLU A 100 -4.71 16.30 -13.46
N VAL A 101 -3.60 15.61 -13.74
CA VAL A 101 -2.75 14.99 -12.73
C VAL A 101 -2.19 16.04 -11.76
N VAL A 102 -1.56 17.11 -12.27
CA VAL A 102 -0.99 18.18 -11.44
C VAL A 102 -2.07 18.85 -10.59
N THR A 103 -3.22 19.13 -11.18
CA THR A 103 -4.36 19.76 -10.50
C THR A 103 -4.88 18.87 -9.38
N GLU A 104 -5.07 17.57 -9.67
CA GLU A 104 -5.60 16.63 -8.67
C GLU A 104 -4.59 16.33 -7.56
N VAL A 105 -3.29 16.21 -7.86
CA VAL A 105 -2.23 16.04 -6.85
C VAL A 105 -2.20 17.23 -5.90
N ALA A 106 -2.26 18.46 -6.42
CA ALA A 106 -2.33 19.68 -5.59
C ALA A 106 -3.59 19.69 -4.70
N ARG A 107 -4.75 19.37 -5.29
CA ARG A 107 -6.03 19.30 -4.57
C ARG A 107 -5.99 18.21 -3.50
N ALA A 108 -5.57 16.99 -3.83
CA ALA A 108 -5.46 15.87 -2.91
C ALA A 108 -4.64 16.25 -1.68
N LYS A 109 -3.46 16.85 -1.89
CA LYS A 109 -2.62 17.34 -0.79
C LYS A 109 -3.34 18.39 0.06
N SER A 110 -4.09 19.32 -0.55
CA SER A 110 -4.80 20.38 0.15
C SER A 110 -5.95 19.88 1.04
N ILE A 111 -6.56 18.75 0.71
CA ILE A 111 -7.64 18.10 1.47
C ILE A 111 -7.11 17.03 2.47
N GLY A 112 -5.80 16.98 2.71
CA GLY A 112 -5.19 16.13 3.73
C GLY A 112 -4.69 14.76 3.26
N ILE A 113 -4.77 14.45 1.96
CA ILE A 113 -4.19 13.24 1.38
C ILE A 113 -2.66 13.30 1.49
N ARG A 114 -2.05 12.20 1.91
CA ARG A 114 -0.62 12.12 2.23
C ARG A 114 0.19 11.22 1.30
N GLY A 115 -0.42 10.68 0.28
CA GLY A 115 0.22 9.83 -0.73
C GLY A 115 -0.80 9.34 -1.76
N ILE A 116 -0.36 8.54 -2.70
CA ILE A 116 -1.18 8.00 -3.79
C ILE A 116 -1.07 6.48 -3.82
N LYS A 117 -2.21 5.78 -3.93
CA LYS A 117 -2.29 4.33 -4.19
C LYS A 117 -2.58 4.10 -5.66
N LEU A 118 -1.80 3.20 -6.27
CA LEU A 118 -1.99 2.71 -7.63
C LEU A 118 -1.97 1.19 -7.68
N HIS A 119 -2.72 0.63 -8.63
CA HIS A 119 -2.78 -0.81 -8.86
C HIS A 119 -2.69 -1.11 -10.36
N PRO A 120 -1.49 -1.36 -10.89
CA PRO A 120 -1.25 -1.47 -12.33
C PRO A 120 -2.17 -2.45 -13.04
N ASP A 121 -2.38 -3.64 -12.46
CA ASP A 121 -3.16 -4.70 -13.09
C ASP A 121 -4.67 -4.41 -13.09
N CYS A 122 -5.20 -3.79 -12.02
CA CYS A 122 -6.61 -3.37 -11.96
C CYS A 122 -6.89 -2.12 -12.81
N GLN A 123 -5.90 -1.24 -12.98
CA GLN A 123 -6.00 0.00 -13.74
C GLN A 123 -5.51 -0.15 -15.20
N HIS A 124 -4.99 -1.33 -15.56
CA HIS A 124 -4.54 -1.69 -16.90
C HIS A 124 -3.40 -0.83 -17.46
N PHE A 125 -2.39 -0.51 -16.65
CA PHE A 125 -1.17 0.16 -17.10
C PHE A 125 0.09 -0.60 -16.69
N SER A 126 1.18 -0.47 -17.45
CA SER A 126 2.49 -0.94 -17.02
C SER A 126 3.18 0.08 -16.13
N ILE A 127 3.80 -0.35 -15.02
CA ILE A 127 4.51 0.57 -14.10
C ILE A 127 5.53 1.43 -14.84
N ASP A 128 6.26 0.88 -15.80
CA ASP A 128 7.32 1.55 -16.54
C ASP A 128 6.85 2.26 -17.83
N ASP A 129 5.53 2.28 -18.11
CA ASP A 129 4.99 3.02 -19.25
C ASP A 129 5.34 4.51 -19.13
N PRO A 130 5.92 5.13 -20.17
CA PRO A 130 6.23 6.56 -20.18
C PRO A 130 5.02 7.48 -19.91
N LYS A 131 3.79 7.03 -20.19
CA LYS A 131 2.58 7.77 -19.84
C LYS A 131 2.39 7.97 -18.34
N MET A 132 3.01 7.12 -17.53
CA MET A 132 2.98 7.22 -16.07
C MET A 132 3.92 8.30 -15.52
N ASP A 133 4.91 8.76 -16.30
CA ASP A 133 5.92 9.71 -15.85
C ASP A 133 5.32 11.01 -15.30
N LYS A 134 4.20 11.47 -15.87
CA LYS A 134 3.44 12.64 -15.38
C LYS A 134 2.96 12.45 -13.92
N ILE A 135 2.55 11.24 -13.56
CA ILE A 135 2.10 10.91 -12.19
C ILE A 135 3.31 10.85 -11.25
N TYR A 136 4.38 10.18 -11.66
CA TYR A 136 5.60 10.06 -10.85
C TYR A 136 6.26 11.40 -10.61
N ALA A 137 6.34 12.26 -11.64
CA ALA A 137 6.86 13.61 -11.53
C ALA A 137 6.01 14.47 -10.58
N ALA A 138 4.71 14.55 -10.80
CA ALA A 138 3.81 15.34 -9.96
C ALA A 138 3.85 14.89 -8.50
N CYS A 139 3.79 13.57 -8.23
CA CYS A 139 3.88 13.06 -6.86
C CYS A 139 5.23 13.39 -6.21
N SER A 140 6.33 13.32 -6.97
CA SER A 140 7.67 13.68 -6.47
C SER A 140 7.77 15.16 -6.12
N ASP A 141 7.22 16.04 -6.98
CA ASP A 141 7.26 17.50 -6.78
C ASP A 141 6.43 17.94 -5.56
N TYR A 142 5.35 17.21 -5.28
CA TYR A 142 4.50 17.48 -4.12
C TYR A 142 4.87 16.70 -2.85
N ASP A 143 5.98 15.93 -2.85
CA ASP A 143 6.41 15.04 -1.74
C ASP A 143 5.29 14.07 -1.30
N LEU A 144 4.55 13.53 -2.25
CA LEU A 144 3.54 12.49 -2.02
C LEU A 144 4.12 11.12 -2.39
N PRO A 145 4.32 10.21 -1.42
CA PRO A 145 4.74 8.84 -1.71
C PRO A 145 3.66 8.10 -2.52
N ILE A 146 4.13 7.11 -3.29
CA ILE A 146 3.25 6.24 -4.07
C ILE A 146 3.31 4.83 -3.49
N LEU A 147 2.18 4.32 -3.01
CA LEU A 147 1.98 2.90 -2.70
C LEU A 147 1.50 2.20 -3.98
N MET A 148 2.35 1.32 -4.50
CA MET A 148 2.13 0.62 -5.75
C MET A 148 1.93 -0.88 -5.48
N HIS A 149 0.83 -1.45 -5.98
CA HIS A 149 0.74 -2.91 -6.09
C HIS A 149 1.89 -3.41 -6.98
N THR A 150 2.65 -4.38 -6.51
CA THR A 150 3.84 -4.86 -7.19
C THR A 150 3.87 -6.37 -7.21
N GLY A 151 4.02 -6.93 -8.38
CA GLY A 151 4.03 -8.37 -8.66
C GLY A 151 2.62 -8.94 -8.89
N ASP A 152 2.54 -9.75 -9.90
CA ASP A 152 1.42 -10.65 -10.20
C ASP A 152 1.90 -11.63 -11.27
N ASP A 153 1.71 -12.93 -11.08
CA ASP A 153 2.17 -13.94 -12.02
C ASP A 153 1.26 -14.05 -13.24
N ARG A 154 0.05 -13.48 -13.18
CA ARG A 154 -0.94 -13.47 -14.28
C ARG A 154 -0.71 -12.35 -15.29
N TYR A 155 -0.02 -11.27 -14.88
CA TYR A 155 0.15 -10.06 -15.68
C TYR A 155 1.62 -9.61 -15.72
N ASP A 156 1.97 -8.82 -16.75
CA ASP A 156 3.31 -8.24 -16.86
C ASP A 156 3.38 -6.77 -16.40
N ASN A 157 2.25 -6.19 -15.96
CA ASN A 157 2.15 -4.76 -15.67
C ASN A 157 2.93 -4.34 -14.42
N SER A 158 2.90 -5.17 -13.37
CA SER A 158 3.39 -4.84 -12.02
C SER A 158 4.68 -5.54 -11.63
N ARG A 159 5.49 -6.02 -12.59
CA ARG A 159 6.73 -6.73 -12.31
C ARG A 159 7.70 -5.91 -11.46
N PRO A 160 8.39 -6.53 -10.47
CA PRO A 160 9.33 -5.85 -9.57
C PRO A 160 10.40 -5.03 -10.30
N TYR A 161 10.97 -5.56 -11.38
CA TYR A 161 12.03 -4.88 -12.14
C TYR A 161 11.55 -3.59 -12.83
N LYS A 162 10.25 -3.49 -13.20
CA LYS A 162 9.64 -2.26 -13.73
C LYS A 162 9.57 -1.19 -12.66
N MET A 163 9.15 -1.57 -11.45
CA MET A 163 9.13 -0.66 -10.30
C MET A 163 10.55 -0.17 -9.93
N ALA A 164 11.53 -1.07 -9.93
CA ALA A 164 12.92 -0.72 -9.68
C ALA A 164 13.48 0.25 -10.75
N ALA A 165 13.09 0.08 -12.03
CA ALA A 165 13.47 0.98 -13.11
C ALA A 165 12.87 2.39 -12.92
N VAL A 166 11.60 2.46 -12.54
CA VAL A 166 10.93 3.74 -12.23
C VAL A 166 11.58 4.43 -11.03
N ALA A 167 11.86 3.70 -9.96
CA ALA A 167 12.51 4.26 -8.77
C ALA A 167 13.88 4.90 -9.11
N ARG A 168 14.67 4.27 -10.00
CA ARG A 168 15.94 4.85 -10.47
C ARG A 168 15.74 6.07 -11.36
N ARG A 169 14.67 6.08 -12.19
CA ARG A 169 14.33 7.21 -13.08
C ARG A 169 13.82 8.42 -12.30
N PHE A 170 13.15 8.19 -11.17
CA PHE A 170 12.59 9.23 -10.29
C PHE A 170 13.25 9.19 -8.89
N PRO A 171 14.53 9.59 -8.75
CA PRO A 171 15.28 9.43 -7.49
C PRO A 171 14.73 10.29 -6.34
N LYS A 172 13.94 11.34 -6.62
CA LYS A 172 13.24 12.15 -5.61
C LYS A 172 11.89 11.55 -5.18
N GLY A 173 11.33 10.64 -5.98
CA GLY A 173 10.09 9.97 -5.66
C GLY A 173 10.27 9.02 -4.47
N ARG A 174 9.23 8.85 -3.68
CA ARG A 174 9.17 7.88 -2.58
C ARG A 174 8.15 6.80 -2.94
N PHE A 175 8.60 5.55 -3.02
CA PHE A 175 7.78 4.45 -3.49
C PHE A 175 7.66 3.36 -2.44
N ILE A 176 6.46 2.87 -2.22
CA ILE A 176 6.20 1.67 -1.43
C ILE A 176 5.81 0.57 -2.41
N ALA A 177 6.69 -0.40 -2.61
CA ALA A 177 6.43 -1.59 -3.41
C ALA A 177 5.72 -2.61 -2.51
N ALA A 178 4.42 -2.76 -2.68
CA ALA A 178 3.59 -3.60 -1.84
C ALA A 178 4.00 -5.09 -1.89
N HIS A 179 3.57 -5.85 -0.88
CA HIS A 179 3.68 -7.31 -0.85
C HIS A 179 5.13 -7.82 -0.91
N PHE A 180 6.00 -7.29 -0.03
CA PHE A 180 7.45 -7.55 -0.07
C PHE A 180 8.06 -7.22 -1.44
N GLY A 181 7.46 -6.26 -2.16
CA GLY A 181 7.96 -5.78 -3.44
C GLY A 181 7.69 -6.67 -4.65
N GLY A 182 6.88 -7.74 -4.50
CA GLY A 182 6.70 -8.63 -5.63
C GLY A 182 5.70 -9.78 -5.44
N TYR A 183 4.43 -9.49 -5.12
CA TYR A 183 3.41 -10.52 -4.97
C TYR A 183 3.53 -11.63 -6.04
N SER A 184 3.73 -12.89 -5.59
CA SER A 184 3.97 -14.08 -6.45
C SER A 184 5.23 -14.02 -7.35
N ASN A 185 5.99 -12.92 -7.32
CA ASN A 185 7.20 -12.71 -8.14
C ASN A 185 8.43 -12.38 -7.27
N TRP A 186 8.50 -12.93 -6.06
CA TRP A 186 9.56 -12.62 -5.09
C TRP A 186 10.96 -13.00 -5.57
N GLU A 187 11.10 -13.91 -6.53
CA GLU A 187 12.37 -14.26 -7.17
C GLU A 187 13.02 -13.09 -7.91
N TYR A 188 12.24 -12.07 -8.28
CA TYR A 188 12.75 -10.87 -8.96
C TYR A 188 13.01 -9.68 -8.01
N VAL A 189 12.69 -9.78 -6.73
CA VAL A 189 12.76 -8.65 -5.79
C VAL A 189 14.19 -8.16 -5.57
N ASP A 190 15.20 -8.99 -5.81
CA ASP A 190 16.60 -8.59 -5.75
C ASP A 190 16.95 -7.44 -6.73
N CYS A 191 16.10 -7.17 -7.73
CA CYS A 191 16.23 -6.03 -8.65
C CYS A 191 16.19 -4.65 -7.96
N TYR A 192 15.65 -4.55 -6.73
CA TYR A 192 15.63 -3.31 -5.95
C TYR A 192 16.99 -2.98 -5.30
N GLU A 193 17.99 -3.85 -5.45
CA GLU A 193 19.33 -3.57 -4.92
C GLU A 193 19.88 -2.27 -5.50
N GLY A 194 20.45 -1.41 -4.63
CA GLY A 194 20.93 -0.09 -4.99
C GLY A 194 19.88 1.01 -5.09
N THR A 195 18.56 0.72 -5.00
CA THR A 195 17.54 1.77 -4.85
C THR A 195 17.53 2.28 -3.39
N GLN A 196 17.43 3.61 -3.20
CA GLN A 196 17.36 4.21 -1.86
C GLN A 196 15.95 4.75 -1.52
N ASN A 197 15.08 4.80 -2.52
CA ASN A 197 13.76 5.44 -2.46
C ASN A 197 12.60 4.46 -2.63
N VAL A 198 12.85 3.17 -2.37
CA VAL A 198 11.82 2.13 -2.36
C VAL A 198 11.71 1.53 -0.97
N TRP A 199 10.51 1.48 -0.44
CA TRP A 199 10.10 0.77 0.79
C TRP A 199 9.19 -0.38 0.43
N PHE A 200 8.90 -1.24 1.39
CA PHE A 200 8.09 -2.44 1.19
C PHE A 200 7.05 -2.56 2.30
N ASP A 201 5.93 -3.20 2.04
CA ASP A 201 5.02 -3.64 3.09
C ASP A 201 4.88 -5.18 3.12
N THR A 202 4.37 -5.69 4.23
CA THR A 202 4.26 -7.14 4.47
C THR A 202 2.91 -7.71 4.05
N SER A 203 2.02 -6.89 3.53
CA SER A 203 0.63 -7.23 3.28
C SER A 203 0.46 -8.39 2.30
N SER A 204 -0.57 -9.20 2.48
CA SER A 204 -0.96 -10.31 1.59
C SER A 204 0.18 -11.24 1.15
N THR A 205 1.20 -11.43 1.97
CA THR A 205 2.43 -12.13 1.53
C THR A 205 2.72 -13.36 2.35
N LEU A 206 2.64 -13.22 3.68
CA LEU A 206 3.18 -14.21 4.61
C LEU A 206 2.44 -15.55 4.63
N PHE A 207 1.27 -15.64 4.01
CA PHE A 207 0.56 -16.90 3.84
C PHE A 207 1.09 -17.75 2.67
N LYS A 208 1.83 -17.15 1.72
CA LYS A 208 2.22 -17.78 0.45
C LYS A 208 3.72 -17.77 0.18
N ILE A 209 4.45 -16.76 0.64
CA ILE A 209 5.89 -16.64 0.40
C ILE A 209 6.66 -17.81 1.04
N LYS A 210 7.74 -18.25 0.38
CA LYS A 210 8.58 -19.34 0.88
C LYS A 210 9.15 -18.98 2.25
N SER A 211 9.10 -19.94 3.18
CA SER A 211 9.68 -19.78 4.53
C SER A 211 11.16 -19.40 4.47
N GLY A 212 11.56 -18.44 5.30
CA GLY A 212 12.90 -17.87 5.35
C GLY A 212 13.16 -16.74 4.35
N GLU A 213 12.31 -16.59 3.33
CA GLU A 213 12.45 -15.52 2.34
C GLU A 213 12.11 -14.13 2.91
N PRO A 214 11.06 -13.95 3.73
CA PRO A 214 10.80 -12.67 4.40
C PRO A 214 12.00 -12.17 5.18
N GLU A 215 12.61 -13.03 6.00
CA GLU A 215 13.79 -12.70 6.82
C GLU A 215 15.00 -12.38 5.94
N ARG A 216 15.19 -13.13 4.84
CA ARG A 216 16.25 -12.85 3.86
C ARG A 216 16.10 -11.45 3.26
N LEU A 217 14.87 -11.08 2.83
CA LEU A 217 14.58 -9.79 2.22
C LEU A 217 14.74 -8.65 3.24
N ILE A 218 14.21 -8.81 4.47
CA ILE A 218 14.38 -7.84 5.56
C ILE A 218 15.87 -7.62 5.87
N LYS A 219 16.65 -8.69 5.96
CA LYS A 219 18.10 -8.60 6.18
C LYS A 219 18.81 -7.92 5.00
N LYS A 220 18.42 -8.23 3.77
CA LYS A 220 19.04 -7.71 2.55
C LYS A 220 18.83 -6.22 2.38
N PHE A 221 17.59 -5.76 2.56
CA PHE A 221 17.23 -4.37 2.28
C PHE A 221 17.27 -3.45 3.50
N GLY A 222 17.37 -4.02 4.72
CA GLY A 222 17.30 -3.28 5.97
C GLY A 222 15.89 -3.21 6.52
N ALA A 223 15.73 -3.50 7.81
CA ALA A 223 14.43 -3.52 8.48
C ALA A 223 13.70 -2.16 8.43
N GLU A 224 14.44 -1.06 8.35
CA GLU A 224 13.94 0.33 8.24
C GLU A 224 13.19 0.62 6.95
N ARG A 225 13.23 -0.29 5.99
CA ARG A 225 12.52 -0.17 4.70
C ARG A 225 11.22 -0.98 4.65
N PHE A 226 10.82 -1.64 5.74
CA PHE A 226 9.62 -2.48 5.77
C PHE A 226 8.56 -1.88 6.69
N PHE A 227 7.31 -2.02 6.27
CA PHE A 227 6.13 -1.66 7.04
C PHE A 227 5.24 -2.88 7.23
N PHE A 228 4.53 -2.94 8.35
CA PHE A 228 3.44 -3.87 8.50
C PHE A 228 2.23 -3.39 7.68
N GLY A 229 1.54 -4.30 7.02
CA GLY A 229 0.30 -4.06 6.32
C GLY A 229 -0.55 -5.32 6.29
N THR A 230 -1.87 -5.17 6.24
CA THR A 230 -2.83 -6.29 6.20
C THR A 230 -3.33 -6.60 4.81
N ASP A 231 -3.53 -5.60 3.96
CA ASP A 231 -4.30 -5.67 2.71
C ASP A 231 -5.80 -5.95 2.99
N TYR A 232 -6.30 -5.38 4.12
CA TYR A 232 -7.75 -5.35 4.35
C TYR A 232 -8.45 -4.84 3.08
N PRO A 233 -9.56 -5.38 2.64
CA PRO A 233 -10.43 -6.33 3.33
C PRO A 233 -10.20 -7.81 2.99
N LEU A 234 -9.21 -8.17 2.17
CA LEU A 234 -8.93 -9.58 1.84
C LEU A 234 -8.40 -10.36 3.04
N PHE A 235 -7.63 -9.70 3.90
CA PHE A 235 -7.03 -10.28 5.10
C PHE A 235 -7.35 -9.43 6.33
N GLY A 236 -7.59 -10.10 7.46
CA GLY A 236 -7.85 -9.45 8.73
C GLY A 236 -6.58 -9.16 9.51
N SER A 237 -6.69 -8.24 10.46
CA SER A 237 -5.54 -7.76 11.23
C SER A 237 -4.91 -8.83 12.13
N GLU A 238 -5.73 -9.65 12.81
CA GLU A 238 -5.22 -10.68 13.73
C GLU A 238 -4.43 -11.79 13.02
N PRO A 239 -4.91 -12.40 11.91
CA PRO A 239 -4.16 -13.39 11.16
C PRO A 239 -2.85 -12.85 10.57
N GLU A 240 -2.86 -11.65 9.99
CA GLU A 240 -1.65 -11.06 9.41
C GLU A 240 -0.60 -10.78 10.49
N LEU A 241 -0.99 -10.22 11.64
CA LEU A 241 -0.09 -10.06 12.77
C LEU A 241 0.42 -11.43 13.29
N GLY A 242 -0.47 -12.42 13.34
CA GLY A 242 -0.10 -13.80 13.74
C GLY A 242 0.92 -14.43 12.80
N ARG A 243 0.83 -14.17 11.49
CA ARG A 243 1.84 -14.60 10.51
C ARG A 243 3.15 -13.83 10.67
N PHE A 244 3.08 -12.51 10.83
CA PHE A 244 4.27 -11.67 11.06
C PHE A 244 5.04 -12.09 12.31
N ARG A 245 4.37 -12.37 13.41
CA ARG A 245 4.99 -12.79 14.68
C ARG A 245 5.70 -14.16 14.62
N LYS A 246 5.47 -14.96 13.59
CA LYS A 246 6.19 -16.22 13.34
C LYS A 246 7.54 -16.03 12.67
N LEU A 247 7.83 -14.84 12.15
CA LEU A 247 9.13 -14.53 11.58
C LEU A 247 10.21 -14.52 12.65
N ALA A 248 11.38 -15.02 12.32
CA ALA A 248 12.55 -15.06 13.23
C ALA A 248 13.20 -13.65 13.33
N LEU A 249 12.46 -12.69 13.90
CA LEU A 249 12.88 -11.31 14.09
C LEU A 249 12.95 -10.98 15.58
N ASP A 250 13.99 -10.25 16.00
CA ASP A 250 14.07 -9.71 17.35
C ASP A 250 13.05 -8.59 17.60
N ASP A 251 12.83 -8.26 18.88
CA ASP A 251 11.83 -7.27 19.28
C ASP A 251 12.10 -5.87 18.72
N ALA A 252 13.35 -5.48 18.58
CA ALA A 252 13.73 -4.18 18.01
C ALA A 252 13.38 -4.11 16.51
N THR A 253 13.61 -5.19 15.77
CA THR A 253 13.24 -5.31 14.36
C THR A 253 11.72 -5.34 14.21
N GLN A 254 11.01 -6.09 15.07
CA GLN A 254 9.54 -6.09 15.08
C GLN A 254 8.98 -4.69 15.34
N GLN A 255 9.49 -3.97 16.34
CA GLN A 255 9.08 -2.59 16.66
C GLN A 255 9.27 -1.65 15.47
N LYS A 256 10.41 -1.74 14.77
CA LYS A 256 10.65 -0.93 13.57
C LYS A 256 9.57 -1.16 12.52
N ILE A 257 9.32 -2.42 12.15
CA ILE A 257 8.40 -2.77 11.05
C ILE A 257 6.94 -2.52 11.44
N LEU A 258 6.56 -2.85 12.68
CA LEU A 258 5.18 -2.71 13.15
C LEU A 258 4.79 -1.26 13.45
N TYR A 259 5.77 -0.36 13.71
CA TYR A 259 5.45 0.98 14.19
C TYR A 259 6.40 2.06 13.71
N GLN A 260 7.70 2.02 14.12
CA GLN A 260 8.59 3.18 14.03
C GLN A 260 8.81 3.65 12.59
N ASN A 261 9.02 2.71 11.66
CA ASN A 261 9.27 3.06 10.27
C ASN A 261 8.09 3.83 9.64
N ALA A 262 6.85 3.46 9.99
CA ALA A 262 5.67 4.17 9.52
C ALA A 262 5.57 5.58 10.12
N VAL A 263 5.89 5.74 11.41
CA VAL A 263 5.97 7.06 12.07
C VAL A 263 6.94 7.98 11.34
N ASP A 264 8.16 7.49 11.08
CA ASP A 264 9.22 8.26 10.44
C ASP A 264 8.88 8.59 8.98
N PHE A 265 8.43 7.59 8.21
CA PHE A 265 8.09 7.74 6.80
C PHE A 265 6.94 8.71 6.56
N LEU A 266 5.89 8.60 7.37
CA LEU A 266 4.70 9.47 7.28
C LEU A 266 4.86 10.77 8.08
N LYS A 267 5.97 10.95 8.80
CA LYS A 267 6.21 12.12 9.67
C LYS A 267 5.04 12.34 10.64
N LEU A 268 4.64 11.27 11.36
CA LEU A 268 3.53 11.32 12.30
C LEU A 268 3.98 11.90 13.65
N ASN A 269 3.14 12.73 14.26
CA ASN A 269 3.32 13.21 15.62
C ASN A 269 2.46 12.33 16.53
N LEU A 270 3.03 11.24 17.07
CA LEU A 270 2.37 10.27 17.96
C LEU A 270 3.06 10.21 19.31
#